data_d94dd80209cafff4d7b26705b73add92
#
_entry.id   d94dd80209cafff4d7b26705b73add92
#
_cell.length_a   1.000
_cell.length_b   1.000
_cell.length_c   1.000
_cell.angle_alpha   90.00
_cell.angle_beta   90.00
_cell.angle_gamma   90.00
#
_symmetry.space_group_name_H-M   'P 1'
#
loop_
_entity.id
_entity.type
_entity.pdbx_description
1 polymer ?
#
loop_
_entity_poly.entity_id
_entity_poly.type
_entity_poly.pdbx_seq_one_letter_code
_entity_poly.pdbx_strand_id
1 'polypeptide(L)'
;MALSNTAVPRYYGKFREAVIRGEIPVCKEISMEMNRIDDLIANPGIYYDDKAVEGWIKYCEAEMTLTDGSDLHLLDSFKLWGEQVFGWYYFVERTVYEPNADGQGGHYVKKMIKKRLVNKQYLIVGRGAAKSIYDSCIQSFFENVDTSTTHQITTAPTMKLAEEVMSPIRTAITRARGPVFQFLTQGSLQNTTGSQANRVKLASTKKGIENFLTGSLIEIRPMSINKLQGLRCKIATVDEWLSGDIREDVIGAIEQGASKVDDYLIVATSSEGTVRNGAGDTIKMELMSILKGDYPNPHVSIWWYKLDSVDEVGYPEMWMKANPNIGKTVSYETYQLDVERAEKAPAARNDILAKRFGLPMEGYTYYFTYEETLPHRKRDYWQMACALGGDLSQGDDFCSFTFLFPLRNGSFGVKTRNYITSRTLNKLPAAMRNKYEQFMDEGSLVVLDGTVLEPMQVYEDLDEYIVACGYDVRCFGYDPYNAKEFVERWVAENGPFGIEKVIQGAKTESVPLGELKKLAEDRMLLFDEELMTYAMGNCIAMEDTNGNRKLMKKRYEQKIDAVSAMMDAYIAYKRNPEAFE
;
A
#
# COMPACT_ATOMS: atom_id res chain seq x y z
N MET A 1 -3.33 -23.00 40.23
CA MET A 1 -2.77 -21.67 40.55
C MET A 1 -3.51 -20.66 39.66
N ALA A 2 -4.33 -19.81 40.24
CA ALA A 2 -4.94 -18.71 39.49
C ALA A 2 -3.83 -17.73 39.14
N LEU A 3 -3.49 -17.67 37.87
CA LEU A 3 -2.58 -16.66 37.33
C LEU A 3 -3.32 -15.32 37.39
N SER A 4 -2.86 -14.40 38.26
CA SER A 4 -3.40 -13.05 38.32
C SER A 4 -3.06 -12.31 37.04
N ASN A 5 -4.07 -11.87 36.31
CA ASN A 5 -4.02 -11.23 35.00
C ASN A 5 -3.62 -9.73 35.06
N THR A 6 -2.82 -9.31 36.03
CA THR A 6 -2.57 -7.89 36.33
C THR A 6 -1.15 -7.39 36.02
N ALA A 7 -0.33 -8.17 35.35
CA ALA A 7 1.00 -7.72 34.99
C ALA A 7 0.95 -6.86 33.71
N VAL A 8 1.16 -5.57 33.84
CA VAL A 8 1.39 -4.69 32.70
C VAL A 8 2.68 -5.13 31.99
N PRO A 9 2.66 -5.36 30.67
CA PRO A 9 3.84 -5.74 29.92
C PRO A 9 4.97 -4.72 30.12
N ARG A 10 6.20 -5.22 30.30
CA ARG A 10 7.32 -4.40 30.79
C ARG A 10 7.71 -3.28 29.84
N TYR A 11 7.84 -3.60 28.55
CA TYR A 11 8.31 -2.62 27.54
C TYR A 11 7.18 -1.70 27.13
N TYR A 12 5.96 -2.21 27.02
CA TYR A 12 4.78 -1.38 26.81
C TYR A 12 4.52 -0.44 28.00
N GLY A 13 4.64 -0.91 29.22
CA GLY A 13 4.48 -0.06 30.41
C GLY A 13 5.45 1.12 30.41
N LYS A 14 6.73 0.87 30.14
CA LYS A 14 7.74 1.95 30.02
C LYS A 14 7.41 2.93 28.89
N PHE A 15 7.04 2.41 27.72
CA PHE A 15 6.65 3.23 26.58
C PHE A 15 5.43 4.09 26.90
N ARG A 16 4.38 3.48 27.47
CA ARG A 16 3.14 4.15 27.87
C ARG A 16 3.41 5.29 28.88
N GLU A 17 4.22 5.03 29.88
CA GLU A 17 4.61 6.05 30.88
C GLU A 17 5.37 7.23 30.23
N ALA A 18 6.31 6.96 29.33
CA ALA A 18 7.05 7.99 28.61
C ALA A 18 6.14 8.85 27.72
N VAL A 19 5.15 8.22 27.06
CA VAL A 19 4.13 8.94 26.28
C VAL A 19 3.26 9.84 27.18
N ILE A 20 2.79 9.31 28.32
CA ILE A 20 1.97 10.09 29.28
C ILE A 20 2.76 11.29 29.84
N ARG A 21 4.07 11.13 30.08
CA ARG A 21 4.94 12.23 30.52
C ARG A 21 5.31 13.22 29.42
N GLY A 22 4.90 12.96 28.16
CA GLY A 22 5.23 13.79 27.01
C GLY A 22 6.68 13.68 26.53
N GLU A 23 7.42 12.66 26.97
CA GLU A 23 8.81 12.40 26.58
C GLU A 23 8.90 11.79 25.17
N ILE A 24 7.89 11.05 24.77
CA ILE A 24 7.79 10.43 23.45
C ILE A 24 6.51 10.93 22.77
N PRO A 25 6.62 11.73 21.69
CA PRO A 25 5.47 12.11 20.89
C PRO A 25 4.99 10.91 20.06
N VAL A 26 3.68 10.71 20.00
CA VAL A 26 3.06 9.64 19.23
C VAL A 26 1.97 10.19 18.31
N CYS A 27 1.76 9.54 17.17
CA CYS A 27 0.65 9.85 16.28
C CYS A 27 -0.67 9.23 16.77
N LYS A 28 -1.76 9.61 16.12
CA LYS A 28 -3.12 9.13 16.46
C LYS A 28 -3.22 7.61 16.38
N GLU A 29 -2.63 6.99 15.37
CA GLU A 29 -2.67 5.56 15.13
C GLU A 29 -1.96 4.78 16.25
N ILE A 30 -0.80 5.26 16.72
CA ILE A 30 -0.11 4.67 17.88
C ILE A 30 -0.94 4.85 19.15
N SER A 31 -1.59 5.99 19.35
CA SER A 31 -2.48 6.20 20.50
C SER A 31 -3.67 5.25 20.51
N MET A 32 -4.24 4.94 19.32
CA MET A 32 -5.31 3.95 19.18
C MET A 32 -4.81 2.53 19.49
N GLU A 33 -3.61 2.15 19.03
CA GLU A 33 -3.02 0.85 19.35
C GLU A 33 -2.73 0.71 20.84
N MET A 34 -2.27 1.78 21.51
CA MET A 34 -2.09 1.79 22.96
C MET A 34 -3.41 1.50 23.70
N ASN A 35 -4.51 2.12 23.27
CA ASN A 35 -5.83 1.82 23.85
C ASN A 35 -6.22 0.34 23.66
N ARG A 36 -5.96 -0.23 22.49
CA ARG A 36 -6.21 -1.65 22.22
C ARG A 36 -5.36 -2.57 23.12
N ILE A 37 -4.10 -2.22 23.38
CA ILE A 37 -3.24 -2.99 24.29
C ILE A 37 -3.75 -2.84 25.74
N ASP A 38 -4.22 -1.67 26.16
CA ASP A 38 -4.84 -1.47 27.47
C ASP A 38 -6.10 -2.37 27.62
N ASP A 39 -6.89 -2.52 26.55
CA ASP A 39 -8.04 -3.45 26.51
C ASP A 39 -7.61 -4.93 26.61
N LEU A 40 -6.49 -5.31 25.99
CA LEU A 40 -5.93 -6.67 26.13
C LEU A 40 -5.50 -6.94 27.58
N ILE A 41 -4.87 -5.98 28.24
CA ILE A 41 -4.50 -6.08 29.66
C ILE A 41 -5.72 -6.28 30.56
N ALA A 42 -6.82 -5.61 30.24
CA ALA A 42 -8.07 -5.71 30.98
C ALA A 42 -8.86 -7.00 30.69
N ASN A 43 -8.54 -7.76 29.65
CA ASN A 43 -9.29 -8.95 29.23
C ASN A 43 -8.91 -10.19 30.04
N PRO A 44 -9.85 -10.79 30.82
CA PRO A 44 -9.54 -11.93 31.69
C PRO A 44 -9.24 -13.24 30.95
N GLY A 45 -9.54 -13.32 29.65
CA GLY A 45 -9.25 -14.49 28.80
C GLY A 45 -7.89 -14.45 28.12
N ILE A 46 -7.15 -13.34 28.27
CA ILE A 46 -5.84 -13.11 27.67
C ILE A 46 -4.78 -13.05 28.77
N TYR A 47 -3.64 -13.66 28.53
CA TYR A 47 -2.56 -13.80 29.49
C TYR A 47 -1.25 -13.24 28.93
N TYR A 48 -0.33 -12.87 29.81
CA TYR A 48 0.97 -12.35 29.44
C TYR A 48 2.10 -13.25 29.99
N ASP A 49 3.14 -13.49 29.15
CA ASP A 49 4.31 -14.31 29.45
C ASP A 49 5.61 -13.53 29.29
N ASP A 50 6.05 -12.93 30.37
CA ASP A 50 7.32 -12.16 30.41
C ASP A 50 8.54 -13.03 30.06
N LYS A 51 8.53 -14.32 30.42
CA LYS A 51 9.65 -15.23 30.14
C LYS A 51 9.82 -15.48 28.65
N ALA A 52 8.74 -15.55 27.89
CA ALA A 52 8.81 -15.72 26.43
C ALA A 52 9.44 -14.49 25.77
N VAL A 53 9.07 -13.29 26.21
CA VAL A 53 9.65 -12.02 25.73
C VAL A 53 11.14 -11.94 26.05
N GLU A 54 11.51 -12.17 27.32
CA GLU A 54 12.92 -12.12 27.76
C GLU A 54 13.76 -13.22 27.07
N GLY A 55 13.17 -14.38 26.80
CA GLY A 55 13.83 -15.46 26.05
C GLY A 55 14.20 -15.05 24.64
N TRP A 56 13.27 -14.40 23.92
CA TRP A 56 13.53 -13.85 22.58
C TRP A 56 14.58 -12.73 22.59
N ILE A 57 14.49 -11.79 23.54
CA ILE A 57 15.45 -10.69 23.68
C ILE A 57 16.87 -11.24 23.93
N LYS A 58 17.01 -12.15 24.90
CA LYS A 58 18.31 -12.77 25.23
C LYS A 58 18.90 -13.53 24.05
N TYR A 59 18.07 -14.27 23.30
CA TYR A 59 18.52 -14.95 22.10
C TYR A 59 19.07 -13.93 21.08
N CYS A 60 18.30 -12.89 20.75
CA CYS A 60 18.70 -11.91 19.76
C CYS A 60 20.01 -11.20 20.15
N GLU A 61 20.14 -10.73 21.40
CA GLU A 61 21.34 -10.02 21.86
C GLU A 61 22.56 -10.94 21.99
N ALA A 62 22.36 -12.25 22.21
CA ALA A 62 23.45 -13.21 22.27
C ALA A 62 23.92 -13.71 20.89
N GLU A 63 22.98 -13.96 20.00
CA GLU A 63 23.24 -14.69 18.74
C GLU A 63 23.34 -13.78 17.51
N MET A 64 22.50 -12.73 17.43
CA MET A 64 22.42 -11.91 16.24
C MET A 64 23.53 -10.85 16.19
N THR A 65 23.90 -10.47 14.97
CA THR A 65 24.86 -9.40 14.69
C THR A 65 24.31 -8.47 13.63
N LEU A 66 24.80 -7.25 13.58
CA LEU A 66 24.54 -6.35 12.46
C LEU A 66 25.30 -6.83 11.21
N THR A 67 24.94 -6.31 10.05
CA THR A 67 25.56 -6.70 8.76
C THR A 67 27.05 -6.39 8.67
N ASP A 68 27.54 -5.39 9.43
CA ASP A 68 28.95 -5.07 9.57
C ASP A 68 29.69 -6.01 10.54
N GLY A 69 28.95 -6.91 11.20
CA GLY A 69 29.47 -7.88 12.17
C GLY A 69 29.59 -7.33 13.59
N SER A 70 29.12 -6.13 13.86
CA SER A 70 29.02 -5.60 15.23
C SER A 70 27.90 -6.25 16.03
N ASP A 71 27.94 -6.09 17.35
CA ASP A 71 26.95 -6.64 18.27
C ASP A 71 25.58 -6.02 18.08
N LEU A 72 24.56 -6.86 18.05
CA LEU A 72 23.19 -6.37 18.07
C LEU A 72 22.76 -6.09 19.52
N HIS A 73 22.41 -4.85 19.79
CA HIS A 73 21.68 -4.45 20.99
C HIS A 73 20.27 -4.07 20.56
N LEU A 74 19.27 -4.80 21.07
CA LEU A 74 17.89 -4.55 20.68
C LEU A 74 17.42 -3.16 21.14
N LEU A 75 16.89 -2.40 20.21
CA LEU A 75 16.29 -1.10 20.49
C LEU A 75 15.01 -1.25 21.33
N ASP A 76 14.66 -0.22 22.10
CA ASP A 76 13.43 -0.23 22.90
C ASP A 76 12.16 -0.46 22.06
N SER A 77 12.14 0.09 20.84
CA SER A 77 11.08 -0.17 19.86
C SER A 77 11.00 -1.65 19.46
N PHE A 78 12.14 -2.31 19.24
CA PHE A 78 12.16 -3.74 18.90
C PHE A 78 11.67 -4.59 20.07
N LYS A 79 12.11 -4.25 21.29
CA LYS A 79 11.64 -4.92 22.52
C LYS A 79 10.13 -4.75 22.69
N LEU A 80 9.61 -3.54 22.42
CA LEU A 80 8.18 -3.24 22.44
C LEU A 80 7.40 -4.03 21.36
N TRP A 81 7.89 -4.05 20.12
CA TRP A 81 7.22 -4.78 19.02
C TRP A 81 7.27 -6.29 19.24
N GLY A 82 8.42 -6.81 19.68
CA GLY A 82 8.59 -8.24 20.01
C GLY A 82 7.73 -8.65 21.20
N GLU A 83 7.59 -7.80 22.22
CA GLU A 83 6.72 -8.04 23.37
C GLU A 83 5.28 -8.32 22.93
N GLN A 84 4.77 -7.61 21.90
CA GLN A 84 3.41 -7.86 21.39
C GLN A 84 3.29 -9.22 20.69
N VAL A 85 4.36 -9.70 20.07
CA VAL A 85 4.37 -11.00 19.38
C VAL A 85 4.52 -12.16 20.36
N PHE A 86 5.46 -12.06 21.32
CA PHE A 86 5.86 -13.17 22.18
C PHE A 86 5.17 -13.19 23.53
N GLY A 87 4.67 -12.04 24.00
CA GLY A 87 4.14 -11.90 25.35
C GLY A 87 2.69 -12.37 25.51
N TRP A 88 1.86 -12.20 24.50
CA TRP A 88 0.43 -12.44 24.62
C TRP A 88 0.01 -13.85 24.21
N TYR A 89 -0.83 -14.49 25.03
CA TYR A 89 -1.36 -15.81 24.73
C TYR A 89 -2.75 -16.02 25.35
N TYR A 90 -3.41 -17.06 24.88
CA TYR A 90 -4.69 -17.53 25.37
C TYR A 90 -4.74 -19.07 25.37
N PHE A 91 -5.75 -19.64 26.00
CA PHE A 91 -5.95 -21.08 26.04
C PHE A 91 -7.14 -21.49 25.19
N VAL A 92 -6.99 -22.58 24.44
CA VAL A 92 -8.07 -23.24 23.71
C VAL A 92 -8.20 -24.70 24.14
N GLU A 93 -9.44 -25.17 24.31
CA GLU A 93 -9.69 -26.61 24.53
C GLU A 93 -9.53 -27.34 23.19
N ARG A 94 -8.68 -28.34 23.15
CA ARG A 94 -8.51 -29.23 22.00
C ARG A 94 -8.59 -30.69 22.43
N THR A 95 -9.22 -31.51 21.56
CA THR A 95 -9.17 -32.95 21.66
C THR A 95 -7.89 -33.46 21.03
N VAL A 96 -7.00 -34.05 21.82
CA VAL A 96 -5.73 -34.62 21.38
C VAL A 96 -5.74 -36.13 21.62
N TYR A 97 -5.08 -36.86 20.71
CA TYR A 97 -4.89 -38.30 20.87
C TYR A 97 -3.68 -38.55 21.78
N GLU A 98 -3.85 -39.28 22.87
CA GLU A 98 -2.77 -39.71 23.75
C GLU A 98 -2.56 -41.22 23.62
N PRO A 99 -1.32 -41.67 23.31
CA PRO A 99 -1.02 -43.09 23.34
C PRO A 99 -1.10 -43.63 24.78
N ASN A 100 -1.54 -44.87 24.92
CA ASN A 100 -1.53 -45.56 26.20
C ASN A 100 -0.08 -45.78 26.69
N ALA A 101 0.11 -45.87 28.00
CA ALA A 101 1.43 -46.07 28.62
C ALA A 101 2.15 -47.36 28.18
N ASP A 102 1.38 -48.36 27.73
CA ASP A 102 1.85 -49.65 27.23
C ASP A 102 2.25 -49.62 25.73
N GLY A 103 2.09 -48.45 25.05
CA GLY A 103 2.37 -48.29 23.64
C GLY A 103 1.34 -48.96 22.69
N GLN A 104 0.28 -49.56 23.22
CA GLN A 104 -0.78 -50.20 22.42
C GLN A 104 -2.06 -49.36 22.42
N GLY A 105 -2.36 -48.76 21.28
CA GLY A 105 -3.52 -47.89 21.12
C GLY A 105 -3.39 -46.55 21.84
N GLY A 106 -4.50 -45.88 22.05
CA GLY A 106 -4.60 -44.59 22.74
C GLY A 106 -6.03 -44.12 22.83
N HIS A 107 -6.23 -43.01 23.46
CA HIS A 107 -7.54 -42.42 23.66
C HIS A 107 -7.53 -40.89 23.39
N TYR A 108 -8.68 -40.31 23.11
CA TYR A 108 -8.84 -38.89 22.92
C TYR A 108 -9.13 -38.20 24.26
N VAL A 109 -8.31 -37.20 24.57
CA VAL A 109 -8.46 -36.36 25.77
C VAL A 109 -8.62 -34.90 25.41
N LYS A 110 -9.42 -34.18 26.20
CA LYS A 110 -9.52 -32.72 26.07
C LYS A 110 -8.41 -32.07 26.87
N LYS A 111 -7.63 -31.22 26.20
CA LYS A 111 -6.54 -30.45 26.81
C LYS A 111 -6.68 -28.98 26.52
N MET A 112 -6.34 -28.15 27.51
CA MET A 112 -6.15 -26.73 27.32
C MET A 112 -4.76 -26.49 26.72
N ILE A 113 -4.72 -25.98 25.47
CA ILE A 113 -3.47 -25.71 24.74
C ILE A 113 -3.22 -24.22 24.76
N LYS A 114 -2.02 -23.83 25.19
CA LYS A 114 -1.52 -22.45 25.13
C LYS A 114 -1.28 -22.06 23.65
N LYS A 115 -1.87 -20.94 23.22
CA LYS A 115 -1.67 -20.39 21.88
C LYS A 115 -1.23 -18.94 21.97
N ARG A 116 -0.31 -18.54 21.07
CA ARG A 116 0.05 -17.15 20.87
C ARG A 116 -1.18 -16.37 20.40
N LEU A 117 -1.39 -15.17 20.95
CA LEU A 117 -2.53 -14.33 20.61
C LEU A 117 -2.32 -13.66 19.24
N VAL A 118 -1.17 -13.02 19.04
CA VAL A 118 -0.87 -12.26 17.81
C VAL A 118 -0.40 -13.20 16.70
N ASN A 119 -1.13 -13.25 15.62
CA ASN A 119 -0.78 -14.02 14.43
C ASN A 119 -0.44 -13.13 13.21
N LYS A 120 -0.74 -11.82 13.28
CA LYS A 120 -0.32 -10.82 12.29
C LYS A 120 0.23 -9.60 13.01
N GLN A 121 1.38 -9.11 12.57
CA GLN A 121 1.95 -7.86 13.02
C GLN A 121 2.25 -6.96 11.83
N TYR A 122 1.73 -5.74 11.87
CA TYR A 122 1.99 -4.71 10.86
C TYR A 122 2.88 -3.62 11.48
N LEU A 123 4.04 -3.38 10.84
CA LEU A 123 4.96 -2.31 11.18
C LEU A 123 5.07 -1.35 10.01
N ILE A 124 4.35 -0.26 10.07
CA ILE A 124 4.46 0.83 9.09
C ILE A 124 5.25 1.95 9.77
N VAL A 125 6.50 2.14 9.36
CA VAL A 125 7.43 3.05 10.05
C VAL A 125 8.39 3.69 9.05
N GLY A 126 8.81 4.91 9.32
CA GLY A 126 9.70 5.67 8.46
C GLY A 126 10.98 4.92 8.06
N ARG A 127 11.46 5.18 6.84
CA ARG A 127 12.69 4.57 6.32
C ARG A 127 13.88 4.87 7.25
N GLY A 128 14.71 3.87 7.49
CA GLY A 128 15.84 3.94 8.40
C GLY A 128 15.54 3.45 9.83
N ALA A 129 14.35 2.88 10.10
CA ALA A 129 13.98 2.31 11.38
C ALA A 129 14.55 0.90 11.65
N ALA A 130 15.35 0.36 10.73
CA ALA A 130 15.97 -0.98 10.79
C ALA A 130 14.96 -2.16 10.85
N LYS A 131 13.84 -2.05 10.11
CA LYS A 131 12.79 -3.07 10.02
C LYS A 131 13.32 -4.45 9.66
N SER A 132 14.14 -4.56 8.60
CA SER A 132 14.67 -5.84 8.10
C SER A 132 15.53 -6.57 9.14
N ILE A 133 16.21 -5.83 10.06
CA ILE A 133 16.93 -6.44 11.20
C ILE A 133 15.94 -7.03 12.21
N TYR A 134 14.82 -6.34 12.48
CA TYR A 134 13.76 -6.85 13.34
C TYR A 134 13.18 -8.16 12.75
N ASP A 135 12.87 -8.19 11.47
CA ASP A 135 12.38 -9.37 10.76
C ASP A 135 13.38 -10.53 10.85
N SER A 136 14.68 -10.24 10.69
CA SER A 136 15.76 -11.22 10.86
C SER A 136 15.78 -11.83 12.27
N CYS A 137 15.56 -11.02 13.30
CA CYS A 137 15.52 -11.48 14.69
C CYS A 137 14.34 -12.43 14.93
N ILE A 138 13.17 -12.12 14.37
CA ILE A 138 11.99 -13.00 14.46
C ILE A 138 12.26 -14.34 13.79
N GLN A 139 12.71 -14.32 12.53
CA GLN A 139 12.94 -15.55 11.76
C GLN A 139 14.05 -16.41 12.35
N SER A 140 15.16 -15.80 12.74
CA SER A 140 16.28 -16.52 13.36
C SER A 140 15.88 -17.23 14.67
N PHE A 141 15.06 -16.58 15.48
CA PHE A 141 14.57 -17.19 16.72
C PHE A 141 13.72 -18.44 16.45
N PHE A 142 12.74 -18.33 15.55
CA PHE A 142 11.89 -19.47 15.21
C PHE A 142 12.65 -20.60 14.48
N GLU A 143 13.67 -20.28 13.71
CA GLU A 143 14.51 -21.29 13.04
C GLU A 143 15.33 -22.14 14.01
N ASN A 144 15.84 -21.51 15.07
CA ASN A 144 16.86 -22.11 15.91
C ASN A 144 16.39 -22.49 17.33
N VAL A 145 15.30 -21.90 17.82
CA VAL A 145 14.78 -22.10 19.19
C VAL A 145 13.47 -22.87 19.21
N ASP A 146 12.62 -22.72 18.18
CA ASP A 146 11.40 -23.51 18.09
C ASP A 146 11.74 -25.00 17.86
N THR A 147 11.25 -25.86 18.71
CA THR A 147 11.48 -27.31 18.63
C THR A 147 10.60 -28.01 17.59
N SER A 148 9.59 -27.33 17.07
CA SER A 148 8.79 -27.82 15.95
C SER A 148 9.46 -27.53 14.61
N THR A 149 9.30 -28.44 13.64
CA THR A 149 9.71 -28.15 12.26
C THR A 149 8.95 -26.94 11.75
N THR A 150 9.69 -25.88 11.37
CA THR A 150 9.11 -24.65 10.86
C THR A 150 9.45 -24.43 9.40
N HIS A 151 8.45 -24.18 8.58
CA HIS A 151 8.66 -23.61 7.26
C HIS A 151 8.42 -22.11 7.35
N GLN A 152 9.44 -21.33 6.99
CA GLN A 152 9.42 -19.87 7.07
C GLN A 152 9.63 -19.27 5.68
N ILE A 153 9.00 -18.13 5.41
CA ILE A 153 9.08 -17.42 4.13
C ILE A 153 9.53 -16.00 4.38
N THR A 154 10.49 -15.55 3.55
CA THR A 154 10.85 -14.15 3.40
C THR A 154 10.44 -13.67 2.02
N THR A 155 9.70 -12.59 1.92
CA THR A 155 9.30 -12.00 0.64
C THR A 155 9.39 -10.47 0.69
N ALA A 156 9.79 -9.89 -0.43
CA ALA A 156 9.88 -8.45 -0.66
C ALA A 156 9.67 -8.16 -2.16
N PRO A 157 9.45 -6.90 -2.58
CA PRO A 157 9.24 -6.54 -3.98
C PRO A 157 10.31 -7.03 -4.94
N THR A 158 11.54 -7.13 -4.47
CA THR A 158 12.66 -7.71 -5.21
C THR A 158 13.40 -8.74 -4.38
N MET A 159 13.99 -9.73 -5.05
CA MET A 159 14.83 -10.74 -4.38
C MET A 159 15.99 -10.11 -3.61
N LYS A 160 16.52 -8.98 -4.09
CA LYS A 160 17.58 -8.23 -3.41
C LYS A 160 17.11 -7.65 -2.08
N LEU A 161 15.91 -7.07 -2.03
CA LEU A 161 15.33 -6.56 -0.77
C LEU A 161 15.02 -7.70 0.20
N ALA A 162 14.50 -8.83 -0.28
CA ALA A 162 14.29 -10.00 0.58
C ALA A 162 15.61 -10.55 1.16
N GLU A 163 16.72 -10.46 0.42
CA GLU A 163 18.04 -10.83 0.92
C GLU A 163 18.53 -9.90 2.05
N GLU A 164 18.08 -8.66 2.10
CA GLU A 164 18.38 -7.72 3.19
C GLU A 164 17.85 -8.20 4.56
N VAL A 165 16.75 -8.94 4.58
CA VAL A 165 16.22 -9.61 5.77
C VAL A 165 17.08 -10.82 6.14
N MET A 166 17.60 -11.56 5.15
CA MET A 166 18.41 -12.76 5.39
C MET A 166 19.85 -12.45 5.78
N SER A 167 20.38 -11.32 5.35
CA SER A 167 21.78 -10.92 5.50
C SER A 167 22.26 -10.90 6.97
N PRO A 168 21.53 -10.31 7.94
CA PRO A 168 21.91 -10.34 9.35
C PRO A 168 21.99 -11.78 9.90
N ILE A 169 21.07 -12.67 9.49
CA ILE A 169 21.10 -14.09 9.93
C ILE A 169 22.33 -14.78 9.37
N ARG A 170 22.66 -14.58 8.09
CA ARG A 170 23.85 -15.14 7.45
C ARG A 170 25.14 -14.65 8.11
N THR A 171 25.19 -13.36 8.45
CA THR A 171 26.32 -12.77 9.17
C THR A 171 26.46 -13.39 10.56
N ALA A 172 25.35 -13.54 11.30
CA ALA A 172 25.34 -14.18 12.62
C ALA A 172 25.82 -15.66 12.55
N ILE A 173 25.37 -16.42 11.55
CA ILE A 173 25.84 -17.80 11.30
C ILE A 173 27.35 -17.82 11.04
N THR A 174 27.85 -16.91 10.21
CA THR A 174 29.27 -16.84 9.86
C THR A 174 30.14 -16.45 11.06
N ARG A 175 29.65 -15.54 11.89
CA ARG A 175 30.34 -15.08 13.11
C ARG A 175 30.26 -16.08 14.26
N ALA A 176 29.14 -16.78 14.38
CA ALA A 176 28.85 -17.80 15.39
C ALA A 176 29.30 -17.37 16.82
N ARG A 177 28.84 -16.18 17.24
CA ARG A 177 29.26 -15.57 18.51
C ARG A 177 28.60 -16.19 19.72
N GLY A 178 27.29 -16.37 19.63
CA GLY A 178 26.49 -16.92 20.71
C GLY A 178 26.51 -18.45 20.75
N PRO A 179 26.11 -19.05 21.88
CA PRO A 179 26.20 -20.50 22.10
C PRO A 179 25.38 -21.33 21.12
N VAL A 180 24.25 -20.80 20.62
CA VAL A 180 23.38 -21.52 19.66
C VAL A 180 24.08 -21.64 18.31
N PHE A 181 24.57 -20.53 17.72
CA PHE A 181 25.28 -20.60 16.45
C PHE A 181 26.64 -21.29 16.57
N GLN A 182 27.35 -21.17 17.70
CA GLN A 182 28.56 -21.97 17.95
C GLN A 182 28.23 -23.46 17.89
N PHE A 183 27.17 -23.90 18.57
CA PHE A 183 26.74 -25.30 18.52
C PHE A 183 26.29 -25.73 17.12
N LEU A 184 25.56 -24.91 16.41
CA LEU A 184 25.01 -25.25 15.08
C LEU A 184 26.08 -25.29 13.99
N THR A 185 27.13 -24.48 14.09
CA THR A 185 28.18 -24.38 13.08
C THR A 185 29.36 -25.32 13.35
N GLN A 186 29.49 -25.82 14.59
CA GLN A 186 30.58 -26.75 14.99
C GLN A 186 30.13 -28.21 14.90
N GLY A 187 31.04 -29.04 14.35
CA GLY A 187 30.80 -30.48 14.22
C GLY A 187 29.72 -30.84 13.19
N SER A 188 29.39 -32.10 13.15
CA SER A 188 28.44 -32.65 12.18
C SER A 188 27.44 -33.58 12.86
N LEU A 189 26.29 -33.78 12.23
CA LEU A 189 25.32 -34.80 12.62
C LEU A 189 25.94 -36.18 12.33
N GLN A 190 26.09 -37.00 13.35
CA GLN A 190 26.43 -38.41 13.17
C GLN A 190 25.19 -39.16 12.68
N ASN A 191 25.25 -39.69 11.48
CA ASN A 191 24.22 -40.63 11.00
C ASN A 191 24.49 -42.01 11.57
N THR A 192 23.57 -42.58 12.29
CA THR A 192 23.64 -43.92 12.87
C THR A 192 23.46 -45.05 11.85
N THR A 193 23.16 -44.75 10.60
CA THR A 193 23.02 -45.72 9.50
C THR A 193 24.05 -45.42 8.42
N GLY A 194 25.05 -46.29 8.33
CA GLY A 194 26.27 -46.16 7.52
C GLY A 194 26.08 -45.61 6.10
N SER A 195 27.11 -44.94 5.67
CA SER A 195 27.43 -44.47 4.30
C SER A 195 27.01 -43.05 3.84
N GLN A 196 26.61 -42.17 4.69
CA GLN A 196 26.56 -40.75 4.28
C GLN A 196 27.51 -39.89 5.09
N ALA A 197 28.31 -39.10 4.37
CA ALA A 197 29.20 -38.11 4.95
C ALA A 197 28.52 -37.25 6.02
N ASN A 198 29.27 -36.87 7.05
CA ASN A 198 28.83 -35.97 8.12
C ASN A 198 28.06 -34.78 7.56
N ARG A 199 26.77 -34.70 7.85
CA ARG A 199 25.94 -33.54 7.45
C ARG A 199 26.19 -32.39 8.40
N VAL A 200 26.29 -31.17 7.85
CA VAL A 200 26.27 -29.96 8.65
C VAL A 200 24.92 -29.85 9.41
N LYS A 201 24.94 -29.26 10.58
CA LYS A 201 23.70 -29.05 11.36
C LYS A 201 22.86 -27.90 10.82
N LEU A 202 23.53 -26.91 10.22
CA LEU A 202 22.91 -25.71 9.66
C LEU A 202 23.55 -25.41 8.28
N ALA A 203 22.72 -25.21 7.26
CA ALA A 203 23.18 -24.80 5.95
C ALA A 203 22.62 -23.41 5.59
N SER A 204 23.52 -22.54 5.11
CA SER A 204 23.15 -21.23 4.57
C SER A 204 23.51 -21.18 3.09
N THR A 205 22.51 -21.09 2.23
CA THR A 205 22.65 -21.07 0.76
C THR A 205 21.96 -19.84 0.17
N LYS A 206 22.17 -19.56 -1.12
CA LYS A 206 21.45 -18.49 -1.81
C LYS A 206 19.93 -18.66 -1.80
N LYS A 207 19.42 -19.88 -1.63
CA LYS A 207 17.99 -20.18 -1.65
C LYS A 207 17.33 -20.04 -0.27
N GLY A 208 18.08 -20.18 0.80
CA GLY A 208 17.56 -20.14 2.15
C GLY A 208 18.54 -20.61 3.21
N ILE A 209 18.04 -20.74 4.43
CA ILE A 209 18.75 -21.24 5.60
C ILE A 209 17.98 -22.47 6.10
N GLU A 210 18.65 -23.58 6.30
CA GLU A 210 18.05 -24.84 6.72
C GLU A 210 18.74 -25.38 7.98
N ASN A 211 17.96 -25.62 9.02
CA ASN A 211 18.39 -26.22 10.26
C ASN A 211 18.03 -27.72 10.26
N PHE A 212 19.02 -28.58 10.04
CA PHE A 212 18.80 -30.02 9.93
C PHE A 212 18.50 -30.73 11.26
N LEU A 213 18.67 -30.04 12.41
CA LEU A 213 18.29 -30.61 13.71
C LEU A 213 16.78 -30.57 13.93
N THR A 214 16.16 -29.47 13.52
CA THR A 214 14.72 -29.27 13.65
C THR A 214 13.95 -29.60 12.37
N GLY A 215 14.66 -29.70 11.24
CA GLY A 215 14.07 -29.79 9.90
C GLY A 215 13.45 -28.46 9.44
N SER A 216 13.82 -27.36 10.09
CA SER A 216 13.27 -26.03 9.79
C SER A 216 13.98 -25.39 8.60
N LEU A 217 13.25 -24.55 7.85
CA LEU A 217 13.73 -23.89 6.64
C LEU A 217 13.21 -22.47 6.56
N ILE A 218 14.11 -21.51 6.36
CA ILE A 218 13.78 -20.16 5.90
C ILE A 218 14.08 -20.06 4.41
N GLU A 219 13.11 -19.73 3.58
CA GLU A 219 13.32 -19.54 2.14
C GLU A 219 12.86 -18.17 1.65
N ILE A 220 13.53 -17.66 0.61
CA ILE A 220 13.14 -16.43 -0.08
C ILE A 220 12.19 -16.79 -1.21
N ARG A 221 11.04 -16.11 -1.26
CA ARG A 221 10.05 -16.26 -2.32
C ARG A 221 9.76 -14.92 -3.00
N PRO A 222 9.53 -14.91 -4.33
CA PRO A 222 9.06 -13.72 -5.03
C PRO A 222 7.72 -13.24 -4.47
N MET A 223 7.54 -11.92 -4.34
CA MET A 223 6.31 -11.32 -3.86
C MET A 223 5.25 -11.31 -4.98
N SER A 224 4.57 -12.44 -5.15
CA SER A 224 3.43 -12.59 -6.07
C SER A 224 2.46 -13.64 -5.54
N ILE A 225 1.15 -13.45 -5.77
CA ILE A 225 0.10 -14.38 -5.33
C ILE A 225 0.39 -15.80 -5.82
N ASN A 226 0.72 -15.97 -7.09
CA ASN A 226 0.99 -17.29 -7.68
C ASN A 226 2.13 -18.07 -7.01
N LYS A 227 3.05 -17.39 -6.32
CA LYS A 227 4.19 -18.01 -5.64
C LYS A 227 3.99 -18.18 -4.14
N LEU A 228 3.03 -17.47 -3.57
CA LEU A 228 2.79 -17.38 -2.12
C LEU A 228 1.48 -18.05 -1.70
N GLN A 229 0.50 -18.14 -2.59
CA GLN A 229 -0.79 -18.74 -2.28
C GLN A 229 -0.69 -20.23 -1.95
N GLY A 230 -1.35 -20.64 -0.87
CA GLY A 230 -1.45 -22.05 -0.46
C GLY A 230 -0.24 -22.62 0.25
N LEU A 231 0.83 -21.83 0.44
CA LEU A 231 2.01 -22.26 1.18
C LEU A 231 1.68 -22.42 2.68
N ARG A 232 1.99 -23.60 3.23
CA ARG A 232 1.83 -23.87 4.67
C ARG A 232 3.10 -23.42 5.39
N CYS A 233 3.21 -22.12 5.67
CA CYS A 233 4.31 -21.57 6.43
C CYS A 233 3.87 -21.25 7.86
N LYS A 234 4.76 -21.47 8.84
CA LYS A 234 4.54 -21.07 10.22
C LYS A 234 4.87 -19.59 10.42
N ILE A 235 5.95 -19.12 9.81
CA ILE A 235 6.40 -17.73 9.90
C ILE A 235 6.51 -17.17 8.49
N ALA A 236 6.00 -15.96 8.28
CA ALA A 236 6.24 -15.20 7.05
C ALA A 236 6.65 -13.78 7.39
N THR A 237 7.72 -13.29 6.77
CA THR A 237 8.07 -11.87 6.76
C THR A 237 7.80 -11.29 5.38
N VAL A 238 7.06 -10.19 5.35
CA VAL A 238 6.66 -9.49 4.13
C VAL A 238 7.20 -8.07 4.22
N ASP A 239 8.43 -7.88 3.73
CA ASP A 239 9.11 -6.58 3.82
C ASP A 239 8.74 -5.68 2.64
N GLU A 240 8.60 -4.36 2.91
CA GLU A 240 8.25 -3.30 1.96
C GLU A 240 6.97 -3.58 1.16
N TRP A 241 5.94 -4.13 1.82
CA TRP A 241 4.65 -4.48 1.20
C TRP A 241 3.82 -3.29 0.70
N LEU A 242 4.13 -2.06 1.12
CA LEU A 242 3.54 -0.80 0.61
C LEU A 242 4.34 -0.19 -0.54
N SER A 243 5.47 -0.80 -0.95
CA SER A 243 6.25 -0.24 -2.04
C SER A 243 5.58 -0.45 -3.39
N GLY A 244 5.73 0.52 -4.22
CA GLY A 244 5.19 0.94 -5.49
C GLY A 244 4.57 -0.02 -6.49
N ASP A 245 4.92 -1.27 -6.55
CA ASP A 245 4.49 -2.15 -7.65
C ASP A 245 3.60 -3.32 -7.21
N ILE A 246 3.21 -3.36 -5.92
CA ILE A 246 2.40 -4.44 -5.39
C ILE A 246 0.93 -4.14 -5.68
N ARG A 247 0.37 -4.86 -6.67
CA ARG A 247 -1.02 -4.74 -7.11
C ARG A 247 -1.96 -5.70 -6.41
N GLU A 248 -1.41 -6.71 -5.74
CA GLU A 248 -2.12 -7.87 -5.22
C GLU A 248 -2.03 -7.91 -3.69
N ASP A 249 -3.06 -8.46 -3.03
CA ASP A 249 -3.01 -8.76 -1.61
C ASP A 249 -2.19 -10.02 -1.33
N VAL A 250 -0.87 -9.85 -1.27
CA VAL A 250 0.06 -10.95 -0.99
C VAL A 250 -0.02 -11.43 0.47
N ILE A 251 -0.40 -10.55 1.40
CA ILE A 251 -0.53 -10.89 2.83
C ILE A 251 -1.72 -11.83 3.02
N GLY A 252 -2.88 -11.51 2.45
CA GLY A 252 -4.04 -12.39 2.46
C GLY A 252 -3.80 -13.73 1.76
N ALA A 253 -3.01 -13.74 0.67
CA ALA A 253 -2.64 -14.97 -0.01
C ALA A 253 -1.77 -15.89 0.87
N ILE A 254 -0.83 -15.34 1.63
CA ILE A 254 0.00 -16.07 2.60
C ILE A 254 -0.88 -16.59 3.75
N GLU A 255 -1.78 -15.75 4.28
CA GLU A 255 -2.66 -16.11 5.40
C GLU A 255 -3.55 -17.32 5.09
N GLN A 256 -4.08 -17.43 3.87
CA GLN A 256 -4.87 -18.59 3.44
C GLN A 256 -4.12 -19.93 3.58
N GLY A 257 -2.80 -19.93 3.40
CA GLY A 257 -1.97 -21.12 3.60
C GLY A 257 -1.52 -21.28 5.05
N ALA A 258 -1.05 -20.21 5.67
CA ALA A 258 -0.54 -20.17 7.03
C ALA A 258 -1.60 -20.49 8.08
N SER A 259 -2.86 -20.08 7.90
CA SER A 259 -3.97 -20.37 8.81
C SER A 259 -4.24 -21.86 9.04
N LYS A 260 -3.68 -22.72 8.19
CA LYS A 260 -3.73 -24.20 8.35
C LYS A 260 -2.62 -24.74 9.27
N VAL A 261 -1.71 -23.88 9.70
CA VAL A 261 -0.59 -24.19 10.58
C VAL A 261 -0.87 -23.60 11.95
N ASP A 262 -0.67 -24.40 13.01
CA ASP A 262 -0.84 -23.90 14.37
C ASP A 262 0.22 -22.85 14.70
N ASP A 263 -0.21 -21.79 15.42
CA ASP A 263 0.66 -20.69 15.85
C ASP A 263 1.45 -19.99 14.70
N TYR A 264 0.80 -19.83 13.54
CA TYR A 264 1.41 -19.05 12.48
C TYR A 264 1.60 -17.58 12.88
N LEU A 265 2.59 -16.94 12.28
CA LEU A 265 2.85 -15.52 12.42
C LEU A 265 3.22 -14.90 11.06
N ILE A 266 2.55 -13.83 10.71
CA ILE A 266 2.91 -12.98 9.57
C ILE A 266 3.38 -11.63 10.11
N VAL A 267 4.61 -11.25 9.80
CA VAL A 267 5.16 -9.92 10.12
C VAL A 267 5.28 -9.15 8.82
N ALA A 268 4.48 -8.10 8.69
CA ALA A 268 4.42 -7.24 7.52
C ALA A 268 5.06 -5.89 7.85
N THR A 269 6.25 -5.64 7.31
CA THR A 269 7.00 -4.42 7.57
C THR A 269 7.09 -3.55 6.32
N SER A 270 6.91 -2.23 6.45
CA SER A 270 7.05 -1.30 5.34
C SER A 270 7.28 0.13 5.82
N SER A 271 7.82 0.96 4.96
CA SER A 271 7.58 2.40 5.00
C SER A 271 6.32 2.73 4.21
N GLU A 272 5.76 3.93 4.41
CA GLU A 272 4.59 4.38 3.65
C GLU A 272 4.92 4.38 2.15
N GLY A 273 3.99 3.85 1.36
CA GLY A 273 4.11 3.83 -0.08
C GLY A 273 3.61 5.13 -0.73
N THR A 274 4.01 5.32 -1.98
CA THR A 274 3.58 6.46 -2.81
C THR A 274 2.47 6.08 -3.79
N VAL A 275 1.98 4.85 -3.70
CA VAL A 275 0.88 4.35 -4.54
C VAL A 275 -0.42 4.48 -3.79
N ARG A 276 -1.45 5.00 -4.46
CA ARG A 276 -2.80 5.18 -3.90
C ARG A 276 -3.80 4.30 -4.65
N ASN A 277 -4.89 4.00 -3.95
CA ASN A 277 -6.00 3.18 -4.46
C ASN A 277 -5.59 1.74 -4.87
N GLY A 278 -4.53 1.22 -4.26
CA GLY A 278 -4.04 -0.16 -4.46
C GLY A 278 -4.38 -1.09 -3.30
N ALA A 279 -3.90 -2.34 -3.38
CA ALA A 279 -4.08 -3.35 -2.33
C ALA A 279 -3.58 -2.87 -0.96
N GLY A 280 -2.48 -2.11 -0.92
CA GLY A 280 -1.94 -1.53 0.32
C GLY A 280 -2.90 -0.56 1.01
N ASP A 281 -3.62 0.27 0.26
CA ASP A 281 -4.61 1.19 0.84
C ASP A 281 -5.84 0.43 1.36
N THR A 282 -6.26 -0.66 0.70
CA THR A 282 -7.34 -1.53 1.19
C THR A 282 -6.97 -2.16 2.54
N ILE A 283 -5.75 -2.69 2.67
CA ILE A 283 -5.26 -3.23 3.94
C ILE A 283 -5.20 -2.12 5.01
N LYS A 284 -4.70 -0.93 4.68
CA LYS A 284 -4.66 0.20 5.63
C LYS A 284 -6.06 0.62 6.11
N MET A 285 -7.09 0.55 5.26
CA MET A 285 -8.48 0.80 5.69
C MET A 285 -8.96 -0.26 6.69
N GLU A 286 -8.64 -1.53 6.46
CA GLU A 286 -8.94 -2.60 7.43
C GLU A 286 -8.20 -2.35 8.76
N LEU A 287 -6.90 -2.04 8.72
CA LEU A 287 -6.12 -1.71 9.92
C LEU A 287 -6.71 -0.52 10.68
N MET A 288 -7.15 0.51 9.97
CA MET A 288 -7.80 1.66 10.60
C MET A 288 -9.14 1.30 11.25
N SER A 289 -9.93 0.42 10.63
CA SER A 289 -11.18 -0.09 11.22
C SER A 289 -10.91 -0.89 12.50
N ILE A 290 -9.83 -1.68 12.51
CA ILE A 290 -9.39 -2.40 13.72
C ILE A 290 -8.94 -1.40 14.81
N LEU A 291 -8.14 -0.39 14.46
CA LEU A 291 -7.66 0.63 15.42
C LEU A 291 -8.79 1.45 16.03
N LYS A 292 -9.82 1.78 15.26
CA LYS A 292 -11.02 2.49 15.73
C LYS A 292 -11.95 1.64 16.57
N GLY A 293 -11.80 0.30 16.55
CA GLY A 293 -12.70 -0.64 17.22
C GLY A 293 -13.97 -0.97 16.46
N ASP A 294 -14.12 -0.53 15.20
CA ASP A 294 -15.24 -0.87 14.32
C ASP A 294 -15.24 -2.37 14.00
N TYR A 295 -14.05 -2.97 13.93
CA TYR A 295 -13.82 -4.40 13.72
C TYR A 295 -12.78 -4.90 14.75
N PRO A 296 -13.20 -5.30 15.97
CA PRO A 296 -12.27 -5.77 16.99
C PRO A 296 -11.55 -7.05 16.58
N ASN A 297 -10.23 -7.00 16.50
CA ASN A 297 -9.39 -8.17 16.20
C ASN A 297 -8.15 -8.20 17.09
N PRO A 298 -8.16 -9.00 18.20
CA PRO A 298 -7.04 -9.08 19.12
C PRO A 298 -5.82 -9.84 18.57
N HIS A 299 -5.99 -10.53 17.43
CA HIS A 299 -4.92 -11.30 16.80
C HIS A 299 -3.99 -10.48 15.90
N VAL A 300 -4.27 -9.18 15.76
CA VAL A 300 -3.49 -8.26 14.94
C VAL A 300 -2.83 -7.21 15.82
N SER A 301 -1.51 -7.06 15.70
CA SER A 301 -0.72 -5.98 16.32
C SER A 301 -0.38 -4.93 15.26
N ILE A 302 -0.64 -3.64 15.54
CA ILE A 302 -0.55 -2.57 14.55
C ILE A 302 0.34 -1.44 15.06
N TRP A 303 1.54 -1.32 14.50
CA TRP A 303 2.48 -0.24 14.81
C TRP A 303 2.60 0.67 13.59
N TRP A 304 1.73 1.67 13.51
CA TRP A 304 1.65 2.58 12.37
C TRP A 304 2.17 3.96 12.76
N TYR A 305 3.46 4.20 12.49
CA TYR A 305 4.20 5.41 12.79
C TYR A 305 4.13 6.39 11.63
N LYS A 306 3.71 7.62 11.88
CA LYS A 306 3.62 8.70 10.89
C LYS A 306 3.51 10.05 11.58
N LEU A 307 3.72 11.13 10.85
CA LEU A 307 3.28 12.45 11.30
C LEU A 307 1.76 12.58 11.14
N ASP A 308 1.12 13.38 11.98
CA ASP A 308 -0.32 13.64 11.90
C ASP A 308 -0.67 14.65 10.81
N SER A 309 0.25 15.57 10.48
CA SER A 309 0.10 16.54 9.41
C SER A 309 1.42 16.85 8.71
N VAL A 310 1.35 17.46 7.51
CA VAL A 310 2.52 17.93 6.77
C VAL A 310 3.24 19.07 7.52
N ASP A 311 2.52 19.86 8.31
CA ASP A 311 3.09 20.97 9.06
C ASP A 311 4.13 20.50 10.10
N GLU A 312 3.97 19.27 10.62
CA GLU A 312 4.90 18.69 11.59
C GLU A 312 6.29 18.37 11.00
N VAL A 313 6.44 18.36 9.68
CA VAL A 313 7.72 18.12 8.99
C VAL A 313 8.78 19.15 9.39
N GLY A 314 8.36 20.39 9.62
CA GLY A 314 9.23 21.47 10.06
C GLY A 314 9.67 21.40 11.53
N TYR A 315 9.19 20.43 12.31
CA TYR A 315 9.45 20.31 13.76
C TYR A 315 10.21 19.01 14.07
N PRO A 316 11.56 19.06 14.21
CA PRO A 316 12.39 17.86 14.44
C PRO A 316 11.96 17.02 15.66
N GLU A 317 11.43 17.64 16.71
CA GLU A 317 10.89 16.97 17.88
C GLU A 317 9.70 16.05 17.60
N MET A 318 8.96 16.29 16.50
CA MET A 318 7.82 15.46 16.07
C MET A 318 8.24 14.25 15.21
N TRP A 319 9.47 14.23 14.69
CA TRP A 319 9.90 13.17 13.76
C TRP A 319 9.90 11.77 14.39
N MET A 320 10.00 11.67 15.71
CA MET A 320 9.85 10.40 16.42
C MET A 320 8.46 9.76 16.21
N LYS A 321 7.42 10.53 15.92
CA LYS A 321 6.10 9.98 15.54
C LYS A 321 6.17 9.09 14.31
N ALA A 322 7.06 9.40 13.36
CA ALA A 322 7.23 8.66 12.10
C ALA A 322 8.33 7.59 12.20
N ASN A 323 9.34 7.82 13.06
CA ASN A 323 10.43 6.87 13.25
C ASN A 323 10.92 6.88 14.71
N PRO A 324 10.52 5.90 15.54
CA PRO A 324 10.93 5.84 16.96
C PRO A 324 12.44 5.56 17.14
N ASN A 325 13.15 5.22 16.08
CA ASN A 325 14.57 4.90 16.09
C ASN A 325 15.46 6.02 15.53
N ILE A 326 14.89 7.20 15.28
CA ILE A 326 15.67 8.38 14.87
C ILE A 326 16.69 8.75 15.96
N GLY A 327 17.88 9.14 15.56
CA GLY A 327 19.01 9.37 16.46
C GLY A 327 19.75 8.09 16.88
N LYS A 328 19.21 6.88 16.56
CA LYS A 328 19.82 5.57 16.85
C LYS A 328 20.24 4.83 15.59
N THR A 329 19.31 4.63 14.65
CA THR A 329 19.54 3.91 13.37
C THR A 329 19.74 4.84 12.19
N VAL A 330 19.26 6.05 12.29
CA VAL A 330 19.43 7.13 11.31
C VAL A 330 19.55 8.46 12.07
N SER A 331 20.44 9.33 11.63
CA SER A 331 20.68 10.61 12.33
C SER A 331 19.58 11.63 12.03
N TYR A 332 19.39 12.59 12.96
CA TYR A 332 18.54 13.76 12.74
C TYR A 332 19.04 14.62 11.57
N GLU A 333 20.37 14.69 11.37
CA GLU A 333 20.96 15.40 10.23
C GLU A 333 20.51 14.82 8.89
N THR A 334 20.43 13.48 8.79
CA THR A 334 19.93 12.82 7.56
C THR A 334 18.48 13.22 7.28
N TYR A 335 17.65 13.28 8.31
CA TYR A 335 16.26 13.72 8.15
C TYR A 335 16.19 15.19 7.77
N GLN A 336 17.01 16.05 8.36
CA GLN A 336 17.09 17.47 8.03
C GLN A 336 17.47 17.69 6.56
N LEU A 337 18.49 16.98 6.07
CA LEU A 337 18.88 17.03 4.65
C LEU A 337 17.77 16.56 3.72
N ASP A 338 17.00 15.53 4.10
CA ASP A 338 15.86 15.06 3.34
C ASP A 338 14.72 16.11 3.31
N VAL A 339 14.46 16.81 4.42
CA VAL A 339 13.50 17.94 4.48
C VAL A 339 13.94 19.07 3.54
N GLU A 340 15.19 19.51 3.63
CA GLU A 340 15.72 20.55 2.74
C GLU A 340 15.65 20.15 1.25
N ARG A 341 15.91 18.87 0.98
CA ARG A 341 15.75 18.31 -0.38
C ARG A 341 14.30 18.32 -0.83
N ALA A 342 13.36 17.99 0.06
CA ALA A 342 11.93 18.01 -0.24
C ALA A 342 11.41 19.42 -0.55
N GLU A 343 11.98 20.45 0.08
CA GLU A 343 11.67 21.85 -0.19
C GLU A 343 12.22 22.32 -1.54
N LYS A 344 13.46 21.94 -1.86
CA LYS A 344 14.18 22.42 -3.03
C LYS A 344 13.94 21.60 -4.32
N ALA A 345 13.48 20.34 -4.19
CA ALA A 345 13.30 19.42 -5.29
C ALA A 345 11.89 18.80 -5.28
N PRO A 346 10.89 19.44 -5.93
CA PRO A 346 9.50 18.96 -5.95
C PRO A 346 9.33 17.50 -6.36
N ALA A 347 10.17 17.03 -7.30
CA ALA A 347 10.15 15.64 -7.75
C ALA A 347 10.50 14.61 -6.66
N ALA A 348 11.30 15.00 -5.65
CA ALA A 348 11.69 14.14 -4.54
C ALA A 348 10.75 14.26 -3.32
N ARG A 349 9.98 15.35 -3.24
CA ARG A 349 9.18 15.72 -2.06
C ARG A 349 8.22 14.61 -1.64
N ASN A 350 7.39 14.14 -2.54
CA ASN A 350 6.36 13.15 -2.22
C ASN A 350 6.96 11.83 -1.73
N ASP A 351 8.07 11.38 -2.35
CA ASP A 351 8.76 10.17 -1.91
C ASP A 351 9.36 10.32 -0.51
N ILE A 352 9.97 11.47 -0.22
CA ILE A 352 10.53 11.77 1.10
C ILE A 352 9.42 11.84 2.15
N LEU A 353 8.35 12.61 1.90
CA LEU A 353 7.24 12.76 2.83
C LEU A 353 6.55 11.42 3.14
N ALA A 354 6.35 10.58 2.13
CA ALA A 354 5.80 9.24 2.35
C ALA A 354 6.79 8.36 3.10
N LYS A 355 8.00 8.17 2.60
CA LYS A 355 8.93 7.16 3.12
C LYS A 355 9.60 7.52 4.43
N ARG A 356 9.84 8.81 4.72
CA ARG A 356 10.44 9.25 5.98
C ARG A 356 9.40 9.55 7.05
N PHE A 357 8.31 10.20 6.65
CA PHE A 357 7.35 10.78 7.59
C PHE A 357 6.01 10.04 7.64
N GLY A 358 5.84 8.98 6.84
CA GLY A 358 4.61 8.18 6.82
C GLY A 358 3.39 8.94 6.31
N LEU A 359 3.59 10.08 5.66
CA LEU A 359 2.50 10.88 5.10
C LEU A 359 2.03 10.24 3.78
N PRO A 360 0.73 10.00 3.61
CA PRO A 360 0.21 9.34 2.41
C PRO A 360 0.25 10.28 1.21
N MET A 361 1.45 10.46 0.64
CA MET A 361 1.69 11.29 -0.53
C MET A 361 1.67 10.43 -1.79
N GLU A 362 1.27 11.01 -2.88
CA GLU A 362 1.38 10.37 -4.19
C GLU A 362 2.81 10.54 -4.75
N GLY A 363 3.43 9.44 -5.21
CA GLY A 363 4.87 9.37 -5.51
C GLY A 363 5.31 9.90 -6.87
N TYR A 364 4.45 10.67 -7.57
CA TYR A 364 4.77 11.24 -8.86
C TYR A 364 4.64 12.75 -8.85
N THR A 365 5.48 13.40 -9.64
CA THR A 365 5.20 14.77 -10.07
C THR A 365 4.02 14.68 -11.01
N TYR A 366 2.83 14.75 -10.46
CA TYR A 366 1.64 14.88 -11.26
C TYR A 366 1.73 16.16 -12.07
N TYR A 367 1.14 16.12 -13.25
CA TYR A 367 1.17 17.28 -14.12
C TYR A 367 0.42 18.46 -13.51
N PHE A 368 -0.68 18.19 -12.83
CA PHE A 368 -1.43 19.17 -12.06
C PHE A 368 -1.13 19.02 -10.56
N THR A 369 -0.91 20.14 -9.87
CA THR A 369 -0.77 20.15 -8.40
C THR A 369 -2.10 19.90 -7.70
N TYR A 370 -2.06 19.58 -6.42
CA TYR A 370 -3.29 19.39 -5.64
C TYR A 370 -4.20 20.63 -5.68
N GLU A 371 -3.63 21.82 -5.54
CA GLU A 371 -4.38 23.09 -5.58
C GLU A 371 -5.06 23.32 -6.93
N GLU A 372 -4.43 22.91 -8.02
CA GLU A 372 -4.99 23.02 -9.37
C GLU A 372 -6.15 22.04 -9.62
N THR A 373 -6.18 20.92 -8.89
CA THR A 373 -7.23 19.91 -9.02
C THR A 373 -8.43 20.14 -8.10
N LEU A 374 -8.40 21.17 -7.26
CA LEU A 374 -9.53 21.48 -6.37
C LEU A 374 -10.75 21.96 -7.15
N PRO A 375 -11.95 21.40 -6.89
CA PRO A 375 -13.17 21.78 -7.58
C PRO A 375 -13.58 23.22 -7.23
N HIS A 376 -14.38 23.80 -8.10
CA HIS A 376 -14.95 25.12 -7.95
C HIS A 376 -16.41 25.02 -7.48
N ARG A 377 -17.05 26.17 -7.23
CA ARG A 377 -18.47 26.20 -6.94
C ARG A 377 -19.27 25.80 -8.19
N LYS A 378 -20.35 25.04 -7.98
CA LYS A 378 -21.28 24.60 -9.02
C LYS A 378 -21.75 25.79 -9.83
N ARG A 379 -21.71 25.65 -11.17
CA ARG A 379 -22.18 26.63 -12.15
C ARG A 379 -23.12 25.97 -13.12
N ASP A 380 -24.08 26.75 -13.60
CA ASP A 380 -24.98 26.36 -14.67
C ASP A 380 -24.47 26.94 -15.99
N TYR A 381 -24.50 26.15 -17.04
CA TYR A 381 -24.09 26.51 -18.39
C TYR A 381 -25.22 26.35 -19.39
N TRP A 382 -26.47 26.43 -18.91
CA TRP A 382 -27.67 26.35 -19.73
C TRP A 382 -27.63 27.35 -20.91
N GLN A 383 -27.89 26.85 -22.14
CA GLN A 383 -27.88 27.62 -23.40
C GLN A 383 -26.53 28.31 -23.71
N MET A 384 -25.45 27.80 -23.16
CA MET A 384 -24.10 28.32 -23.47
C MET A 384 -23.46 27.55 -24.60
N ALA A 385 -22.75 28.29 -25.47
CA ALA A 385 -21.89 27.68 -26.49
C ALA A 385 -20.70 26.98 -25.87
N CYS A 386 -20.38 25.77 -26.36
CA CYS A 386 -19.25 24.98 -25.88
C CYS A 386 -18.53 24.22 -27.00
N ALA A 387 -17.28 23.89 -26.73
CA ALA A 387 -16.53 22.88 -27.46
C ALA A 387 -16.71 21.54 -26.77
N LEU A 388 -16.99 20.50 -27.54
CA LEU A 388 -17.02 19.11 -27.07
C LEU A 388 -15.70 18.42 -27.39
N GLY A 389 -15.17 17.63 -26.48
CA GLY A 389 -14.07 16.72 -26.71
C GLY A 389 -14.47 15.29 -26.38
N GLY A 390 -13.91 14.32 -27.10
CA GLY A 390 -14.24 12.91 -26.91
C GLY A 390 -13.03 11.99 -27.00
N ASP A 391 -12.80 11.26 -25.93
CA ASP A 391 -11.85 10.13 -25.85
C ASP A 391 -12.67 8.82 -25.78
N LEU A 392 -12.74 8.12 -26.92
CA LEU A 392 -13.66 7.00 -27.12
C LEU A 392 -12.99 5.65 -26.84
N SER A 393 -13.19 5.11 -25.66
CA SER A 393 -12.76 3.77 -25.26
C SER A 393 -13.92 2.77 -25.39
N GLN A 394 -13.62 1.54 -25.79
CA GLN A 394 -14.57 0.41 -25.80
C GLN A 394 -14.27 -0.65 -24.73
N GLY A 395 -13.16 -0.49 -24.00
CA GLY A 395 -12.65 -1.47 -23.05
C GLY A 395 -12.91 -1.14 -21.59
N ASP A 396 -11.90 -1.39 -20.77
CA ASP A 396 -11.94 -1.13 -19.31
C ASP A 396 -11.63 0.34 -18.94
N ASP A 397 -11.32 1.22 -19.91
CA ASP A 397 -11.14 2.67 -19.72
C ASP A 397 -12.49 3.40 -19.84
N PHE A 398 -12.54 4.66 -19.37
CA PHE A 398 -13.71 5.49 -19.60
C PHE A 398 -13.84 5.83 -21.08
N CYS A 399 -15.07 5.79 -21.60
CA CYS A 399 -15.42 6.57 -22.78
C CYS A 399 -15.85 7.95 -22.27
N SER A 400 -15.05 8.98 -22.54
CA SER A 400 -15.14 10.27 -21.87
C SER A 400 -15.48 11.38 -22.84
N PHE A 401 -16.43 12.23 -22.43
CA PHE A 401 -16.76 13.48 -23.13
C PHE A 401 -16.60 14.65 -22.19
N THR A 402 -15.97 15.72 -22.66
CA THR A 402 -15.79 16.95 -21.90
C THR A 402 -16.32 18.13 -22.68
N PHE A 403 -17.20 18.91 -22.04
CA PHE A 403 -17.75 20.16 -22.52
C PHE A 403 -16.92 21.32 -21.97
N LEU A 404 -16.40 22.15 -22.85
CA LEU A 404 -15.57 23.30 -22.52
C LEU A 404 -16.29 24.59 -22.92
N PHE A 405 -16.70 25.38 -21.93
CA PHE A 405 -17.49 26.62 -22.10
C PHE A 405 -16.58 27.85 -22.02
N PRO A 406 -16.23 28.52 -23.12
CA PRO A 406 -15.44 29.74 -23.05
C PRO A 406 -16.24 30.88 -22.39
N LEU A 407 -15.61 31.54 -21.40
CA LEU A 407 -16.24 32.63 -20.65
C LEU A 407 -15.56 33.97 -20.96
N ARG A 408 -16.31 35.06 -20.81
CA ARG A 408 -15.87 36.41 -21.19
C ARG A 408 -14.58 36.89 -20.54
N ASN A 409 -14.21 36.33 -19.38
CA ASN A 409 -12.98 36.67 -18.66
C ASN A 409 -11.76 35.82 -19.07
N GLY A 410 -11.89 34.99 -20.11
CA GLY A 410 -10.85 34.09 -20.57
C GLY A 410 -10.76 32.79 -19.78
N SER A 411 -11.62 32.56 -18.78
CA SER A 411 -11.73 31.26 -18.12
C SER A 411 -12.63 30.31 -18.90
N PHE A 412 -12.56 29.02 -18.57
CA PHE A 412 -13.38 27.98 -19.16
C PHE A 412 -14.19 27.25 -18.09
N GLY A 413 -15.50 27.15 -18.32
CA GLY A 413 -16.33 26.19 -17.62
C GLY A 413 -16.08 24.78 -18.13
N VAL A 414 -16.08 23.79 -17.26
CA VAL A 414 -15.81 22.39 -17.64
C VAL A 414 -16.90 21.51 -17.05
N LYS A 415 -17.50 20.66 -17.89
CA LYS A 415 -18.44 19.60 -17.51
C LYS A 415 -18.08 18.31 -18.22
N THR A 416 -18.36 17.18 -17.59
CA THR A 416 -18.03 15.88 -18.17
C THR A 416 -19.21 14.93 -18.21
N ARG A 417 -19.17 14.01 -19.16
CA ARG A 417 -20.06 12.85 -19.22
C ARG A 417 -19.21 11.64 -19.59
N ASN A 418 -19.10 10.68 -18.68
CA ASN A 418 -18.22 9.53 -18.83
C ASN A 418 -19.02 8.24 -18.76
N TYR A 419 -18.54 7.19 -19.44
CA TYR A 419 -19.25 5.92 -19.55
C TYR A 419 -18.32 4.75 -19.22
N ILE A 420 -18.85 3.77 -18.50
CA ILE A 420 -18.24 2.45 -18.31
C ILE A 420 -19.32 1.36 -18.39
N THR A 421 -18.90 0.10 -18.55
CA THR A 421 -19.81 -1.03 -18.48
C THR A 421 -20.05 -1.48 -17.03
N SER A 422 -21.22 -2.08 -16.78
CA SER A 422 -21.53 -2.75 -15.52
C SER A 422 -20.52 -3.86 -15.17
N ARG A 423 -19.97 -4.55 -16.18
CA ARG A 423 -18.88 -5.53 -16.02
C ARG A 423 -17.62 -4.89 -15.45
N THR A 424 -17.20 -3.75 -15.98
CA THR A 424 -16.00 -3.03 -15.52
C THR A 424 -16.19 -2.57 -14.07
N LEU A 425 -17.34 -1.98 -13.73
CA LEU A 425 -17.65 -1.57 -12.37
C LEU A 425 -17.58 -2.76 -11.37
N ASN A 426 -18.13 -3.91 -11.75
CA ASN A 426 -18.15 -5.09 -10.89
C ASN A 426 -16.78 -5.73 -10.62
N LYS A 427 -15.79 -5.48 -11.49
CA LYS A 427 -14.41 -5.95 -11.30
C LYS A 427 -13.59 -5.07 -10.36
N LEU A 428 -14.06 -3.86 -10.03
CA LEU A 428 -13.30 -2.92 -9.22
C LEU A 428 -13.22 -3.36 -7.77
N PRO A 429 -12.09 -3.11 -7.08
CA PRO A 429 -11.98 -3.22 -5.64
C PRO A 429 -13.01 -2.32 -4.93
N ALA A 430 -13.46 -2.71 -3.73
CA ALA A 430 -14.51 -1.99 -2.98
C ALA A 430 -14.23 -0.48 -2.84
N ALA A 431 -12.98 -0.10 -2.52
CA ALA A 431 -12.58 1.30 -2.37
C ALA A 431 -12.76 2.12 -3.66
N MET A 432 -12.46 1.52 -4.82
CA MET A 432 -12.65 2.16 -6.11
C MET A 432 -14.12 2.22 -6.51
N ARG A 433 -14.90 1.19 -6.15
CA ARG A 433 -16.34 1.14 -6.41
C ARG A 433 -17.06 2.27 -5.69
N ASN A 434 -16.79 2.49 -4.40
CA ASN A 434 -17.37 3.59 -3.62
C ASN A 434 -17.05 4.97 -4.25
N LYS A 435 -15.85 5.12 -4.81
CA LYS A 435 -15.48 6.35 -5.51
C LYS A 435 -16.24 6.53 -6.81
N TYR A 436 -16.46 5.47 -7.57
CA TYR A 436 -17.24 5.52 -8.80
C TYR A 436 -18.74 5.73 -8.52
N GLU A 437 -19.25 5.22 -7.40
CA GLU A 437 -20.61 5.54 -6.92
C GLU A 437 -20.78 7.06 -6.70
N GLN A 438 -19.77 7.74 -6.12
CA GLN A 438 -19.80 9.20 -6.00
C GLN A 438 -19.86 9.90 -7.37
N PHE A 439 -19.12 9.42 -8.37
CA PHE A 439 -19.17 9.96 -9.73
C PHE A 439 -20.53 9.70 -10.41
N MET A 440 -21.20 8.61 -10.08
CA MET A 440 -22.56 8.33 -10.54
C MET A 440 -23.57 9.28 -9.86
N ASP A 441 -23.45 9.49 -8.55
CA ASP A 441 -24.32 10.35 -7.78
C ASP A 441 -24.23 11.83 -8.21
N GLU A 442 -23.04 12.29 -8.60
CA GLU A 442 -22.88 13.65 -9.17
C GLU A 442 -23.31 13.77 -10.64
N GLY A 443 -23.56 12.64 -11.32
CA GLY A 443 -24.00 12.57 -12.71
C GLY A 443 -22.88 12.66 -13.75
N SER A 444 -21.62 12.65 -13.35
CA SER A 444 -20.46 12.69 -14.26
C SER A 444 -20.09 11.31 -14.85
N LEU A 445 -20.55 10.22 -14.23
CA LEU A 445 -20.34 8.83 -14.68
C LEU A 445 -21.67 8.11 -14.92
N VAL A 446 -21.78 7.48 -16.08
CA VAL A 446 -22.89 6.61 -16.47
C VAL A 446 -22.40 5.16 -16.59
N VAL A 447 -23.15 4.24 -16.01
CA VAL A 447 -22.88 2.81 -16.13
C VAL A 447 -23.89 2.22 -17.11
N LEU A 448 -23.40 1.74 -18.23
CA LEU A 448 -24.21 1.04 -19.24
C LEU A 448 -24.15 -0.47 -19.02
N ASP A 449 -25.27 -1.14 -19.25
CA ASP A 449 -25.32 -2.60 -19.16
C ASP A 449 -24.57 -3.25 -20.29
N GLY A 450 -23.76 -4.25 -19.95
CA GLY A 450 -23.03 -5.01 -20.96
C GLY A 450 -21.58 -5.30 -20.61
N THR A 451 -20.87 -5.84 -21.58
CA THR A 451 -19.45 -6.20 -21.47
C THR A 451 -18.54 -5.29 -22.28
N VAL A 452 -19.10 -4.56 -23.23
CA VAL A 452 -18.46 -3.59 -24.13
C VAL A 452 -19.38 -2.37 -24.25
N LEU A 453 -18.80 -1.19 -24.35
CA LEU A 453 -19.55 0.04 -24.63
C LEU A 453 -19.93 0.07 -26.11
N GLU A 454 -21.22 0.02 -26.37
CA GLU A 454 -21.76 0.12 -27.73
C GLU A 454 -21.82 1.59 -28.16
N PRO A 455 -21.13 1.99 -29.27
CA PRO A 455 -21.05 3.40 -29.68
C PRO A 455 -22.42 4.09 -29.84
N MET A 456 -23.43 3.36 -30.27
CA MET A 456 -24.78 3.93 -30.44
C MET A 456 -25.48 4.21 -29.12
N GLN A 457 -25.35 3.33 -28.13
CA GLN A 457 -25.87 3.58 -26.77
C GLN A 457 -25.23 4.82 -26.12
N VAL A 458 -23.90 4.93 -26.28
CA VAL A 458 -23.17 6.11 -25.80
C VAL A 458 -23.62 7.38 -26.49
N TYR A 459 -23.85 7.31 -27.83
CA TYR A 459 -24.34 8.46 -28.60
C TYR A 459 -25.72 8.89 -28.15
N GLU A 460 -26.66 7.97 -27.98
CA GLU A 460 -28.05 8.27 -27.59
C GLU A 460 -28.12 8.94 -26.21
N ASP A 461 -27.42 8.39 -25.20
CA ASP A 461 -27.36 9.00 -23.86
C ASP A 461 -26.68 10.38 -23.89
N LEU A 462 -25.60 10.54 -24.66
CA LEU A 462 -24.90 11.81 -24.76
C LEU A 462 -25.77 12.88 -25.44
N ASP A 463 -26.49 12.53 -26.52
CA ASP A 463 -27.38 13.45 -27.23
C ASP A 463 -28.54 13.88 -26.33
N GLU A 464 -29.19 12.93 -25.63
CA GLU A 464 -30.22 13.23 -24.64
C GLU A 464 -29.69 14.16 -23.55
N TYR A 465 -28.46 13.93 -23.06
CA TYR A 465 -27.83 14.75 -22.05
C TYR A 465 -27.56 16.18 -22.55
N ILE A 466 -27.04 16.34 -23.78
CA ILE A 466 -26.81 17.65 -24.41
C ILE A 466 -28.10 18.42 -24.52
N VAL A 467 -29.17 17.78 -24.99
CA VAL A 467 -30.52 18.39 -25.11
C VAL A 467 -31.09 18.77 -23.73
N ALA A 468 -31.00 17.85 -22.77
CA ALA A 468 -31.50 18.08 -21.41
C ALA A 468 -30.77 19.22 -20.67
N CYS A 469 -29.46 19.37 -20.90
CA CYS A 469 -28.64 20.46 -20.34
C CYS A 469 -28.71 21.74 -21.19
N GLY A 470 -29.32 21.68 -22.37
CA GLY A 470 -29.43 22.84 -23.29
C GLY A 470 -28.06 23.33 -23.80
N TYR A 471 -27.09 22.47 -23.96
CA TYR A 471 -25.75 22.87 -24.40
C TYR A 471 -25.73 23.13 -25.91
N ASP A 472 -25.08 24.23 -26.31
CA ASP A 472 -24.89 24.60 -27.72
C ASP A 472 -23.49 24.19 -28.17
N VAL A 473 -23.37 22.96 -28.69
CA VAL A 473 -22.08 22.40 -29.12
C VAL A 473 -21.67 22.99 -30.49
N ARG A 474 -20.65 23.83 -30.52
CA ARG A 474 -20.17 24.54 -31.70
C ARG A 474 -19.07 23.81 -32.47
N CYS A 475 -18.28 23.01 -31.78
CA CYS A 475 -17.26 22.16 -32.39
C CYS A 475 -17.04 20.88 -31.56
N PHE A 476 -16.50 19.85 -32.22
CA PHE A 476 -16.24 18.55 -31.60
C PHE A 476 -14.85 18.04 -31.98
N GLY A 477 -13.94 17.95 -31.01
CA GLY A 477 -12.62 17.33 -31.11
C GLY A 477 -12.63 15.90 -30.62
N TYR A 478 -11.96 14.99 -31.35
CA TYR A 478 -11.93 13.58 -30.96
C TYR A 478 -10.66 12.87 -31.39
N ASP A 479 -10.22 11.89 -30.57
CA ASP A 479 -9.23 10.91 -31.01
C ASP A 479 -9.84 9.92 -32.00
N PRO A 480 -9.23 9.72 -33.20
CA PRO A 480 -9.76 8.82 -34.22
C PRO A 480 -9.78 7.33 -33.84
N TYR A 481 -9.11 6.94 -32.76
CA TYR A 481 -9.09 5.56 -32.31
C TYR A 481 -10.47 5.16 -31.79
N ASN A 482 -11.04 4.10 -32.33
CA ASN A 482 -12.41 3.58 -32.02
C ASN A 482 -13.57 4.56 -32.26
N ALA A 483 -13.34 5.74 -32.87
CA ALA A 483 -14.35 6.79 -32.96
C ALA A 483 -15.27 6.70 -34.21
N LYS A 484 -14.97 5.83 -35.19
CA LYS A 484 -15.57 5.88 -36.50
C LYS A 484 -17.10 5.84 -36.47
N GLU A 485 -17.69 4.85 -35.83
CA GLU A 485 -19.14 4.64 -35.80
C GLU A 485 -19.87 5.77 -35.08
N PHE A 486 -19.34 6.22 -33.94
CA PHE A 486 -19.87 7.35 -33.18
C PHE A 486 -19.85 8.63 -34.01
N VAL A 487 -18.71 8.93 -34.65
CA VAL A 487 -18.53 10.16 -35.44
C VAL A 487 -19.39 10.15 -36.72
N GLU A 488 -19.55 9.01 -37.39
CA GLU A 488 -20.46 8.87 -38.53
C GLU A 488 -21.91 9.20 -38.12
N ARG A 489 -22.34 8.76 -36.94
CA ARG A 489 -23.66 9.07 -36.39
C ARG A 489 -23.77 10.56 -36.02
N TRP A 490 -22.74 11.10 -35.35
CA TRP A 490 -22.69 12.54 -35.01
C TRP A 490 -22.83 13.41 -36.24
N VAL A 491 -22.08 13.12 -37.32
CA VAL A 491 -22.15 13.86 -38.60
C VAL A 491 -23.52 13.79 -39.25
N ALA A 492 -24.16 12.63 -39.18
CA ALA A 492 -25.47 12.42 -39.76
C ALA A 492 -26.56 13.30 -39.10
N GLU A 493 -26.48 13.49 -37.78
CA GLU A 493 -27.48 14.26 -37.01
C GLU A 493 -27.11 15.73 -36.86
N ASN A 494 -25.82 16.07 -36.66
CA ASN A 494 -25.39 17.42 -36.33
C ASN A 494 -24.64 18.13 -37.50
N GLY A 495 -24.39 17.41 -38.58
CA GLY A 495 -23.63 17.92 -39.72
C GLY A 495 -22.12 17.83 -39.55
N PRO A 496 -21.35 18.15 -40.61
CA PRO A 496 -19.87 17.97 -40.62
C PRO A 496 -19.09 19.18 -40.11
N PHE A 497 -19.73 20.28 -39.70
CA PHE A 497 -19.05 21.51 -39.30
C PHE A 497 -18.44 21.40 -37.90
N GLY A 498 -17.26 22.03 -37.70
CA GLY A 498 -16.62 22.09 -36.41
C GLY A 498 -16.05 20.74 -35.89
N ILE A 499 -16.01 19.72 -36.75
CA ILE A 499 -15.48 18.39 -36.36
C ILE A 499 -13.96 18.34 -36.59
N GLU A 500 -13.21 18.15 -35.51
CA GLU A 500 -11.76 18.16 -35.50
C GLU A 500 -11.17 16.81 -35.11
N LYS A 501 -10.40 16.25 -36.00
CA LYS A 501 -9.61 15.06 -35.73
C LYS A 501 -8.35 15.41 -34.94
N VAL A 502 -8.24 14.93 -33.73
CA VAL A 502 -7.08 15.14 -32.86
C VAL A 502 -6.28 13.85 -32.76
N ILE A 503 -5.10 13.81 -33.38
CA ILE A 503 -4.20 12.65 -33.26
C ILE A 503 -3.42 12.82 -31.96
N GLN A 504 -3.68 11.94 -30.98
CA GLN A 504 -2.98 11.96 -29.71
C GLN A 504 -1.48 11.73 -29.89
N GLY A 505 -0.65 12.57 -29.29
CA GLY A 505 0.80 12.45 -29.32
C GLY A 505 1.52 13.73 -28.89
N ALA A 506 2.76 13.60 -28.42
CA ALA A 506 3.53 14.70 -27.84
C ALA A 506 3.60 15.93 -28.76
N LYS A 507 3.68 15.73 -30.07
CA LYS A 507 3.76 16.84 -31.06
C LYS A 507 2.45 17.65 -31.15
N THR A 508 1.30 16.99 -31.02
CA THR A 508 -0.02 17.61 -31.11
C THR A 508 -0.44 18.23 -29.77
N GLU A 509 -0.13 17.54 -28.67
CA GLU A 509 -0.61 17.87 -27.34
C GLU A 509 0.24 18.90 -26.61
N SER A 510 1.55 19.01 -26.92
CA SER A 510 2.52 19.75 -26.11
C SER A 510 2.13 21.22 -25.84
N VAL A 511 1.68 21.94 -26.87
CA VAL A 511 1.28 23.36 -26.74
C VAL A 511 -0.07 23.49 -26.01
N PRO A 512 -1.15 22.77 -26.42
CA PRO A 512 -2.41 22.80 -25.71
C PRO A 512 -2.29 22.38 -24.24
N LEU A 513 -1.46 21.39 -23.95
CA LEU A 513 -1.21 20.91 -22.59
C LEU A 513 -0.57 22.00 -21.72
N GLY A 514 0.41 22.76 -22.27
CA GLY A 514 1.01 23.89 -21.58
C GLY A 514 0.01 25.04 -21.32
N GLU A 515 -0.88 25.31 -22.27
CA GLU A 515 -1.93 26.32 -22.12
C GLU A 515 -2.96 25.91 -21.07
N LEU A 516 -3.42 24.65 -21.09
CA LEU A 516 -4.33 24.10 -20.05
C LEU A 516 -3.68 24.10 -18.67
N LYS A 517 -2.39 23.79 -18.58
CA LYS A 517 -1.64 23.88 -17.33
C LYS A 517 -1.68 25.29 -16.75
N LYS A 518 -1.38 26.30 -17.59
CA LYS A 518 -1.44 27.70 -17.17
C LYS A 518 -2.84 28.13 -16.72
N LEU A 519 -3.88 27.69 -17.44
CA LEU A 519 -5.27 27.94 -17.02
C LEU A 519 -5.58 27.29 -15.66
N ALA A 520 -5.05 26.11 -15.40
CA ALA A 520 -5.22 25.44 -14.11
C ALA A 520 -4.46 26.17 -12.98
N GLU A 521 -3.20 26.60 -13.22
CA GLU A 521 -2.41 27.40 -12.29
C GLU A 521 -3.12 28.72 -11.91
N ASP A 522 -3.70 29.40 -12.91
CA ASP A 522 -4.47 30.64 -12.73
C ASP A 522 -5.90 30.41 -12.19
N ARG A 523 -6.28 29.15 -11.88
CA ARG A 523 -7.62 28.76 -11.42
C ARG A 523 -8.73 29.18 -12.40
N MET A 524 -8.45 29.13 -13.70
CA MET A 524 -9.34 29.53 -14.79
C MET A 524 -10.03 28.34 -15.48
N LEU A 525 -9.73 27.08 -15.10
CA LEU A 525 -10.52 25.89 -15.43
C LEU A 525 -11.56 25.66 -14.34
N LEU A 526 -12.82 25.93 -14.63
CA LEU A 526 -13.89 25.99 -13.62
C LEU A 526 -14.77 24.73 -13.68
N PHE A 527 -14.36 23.69 -12.99
CA PHE A 527 -15.09 22.43 -12.81
C PHE A 527 -15.55 22.27 -11.36
N ASP A 528 -16.59 21.49 -11.14
CA ASP A 528 -17.17 21.18 -9.82
C ASP A 528 -17.35 19.67 -9.58
N GLU A 529 -16.82 18.85 -10.49
CA GLU A 529 -16.99 17.39 -10.50
C GLU A 529 -15.78 16.69 -9.85
N GLU A 530 -16.08 15.76 -8.95
CA GLU A 530 -15.04 14.91 -8.31
C GLU A 530 -14.35 14.00 -9.33
N LEU A 531 -15.04 13.59 -10.40
CA LEU A 531 -14.44 12.82 -11.48
C LEU A 531 -13.33 13.60 -12.18
N MET A 532 -13.55 14.90 -12.48
CA MET A 532 -12.52 15.74 -13.10
C MET A 532 -11.34 15.96 -12.14
N THR A 533 -11.61 16.21 -10.85
CA THR A 533 -10.59 16.25 -9.78
C THR A 533 -9.74 14.97 -9.79
N TYR A 534 -10.39 13.80 -9.84
CA TYR A 534 -9.72 12.51 -9.89
C TYR A 534 -8.89 12.32 -11.17
N ALA A 535 -9.44 12.67 -12.33
CA ALA A 535 -8.76 12.53 -13.61
C ALA A 535 -7.51 13.43 -13.70
N MET A 536 -7.64 14.71 -13.29
CA MET A 536 -6.50 15.64 -13.23
C MET A 536 -5.42 15.16 -12.25
N GLY A 537 -5.83 14.64 -11.09
CA GLY A 537 -4.92 14.07 -10.09
C GLY A 537 -4.16 12.82 -10.54
N ASN A 538 -4.59 12.15 -11.63
CA ASN A 538 -3.91 10.99 -12.20
C ASN A 538 -2.97 11.33 -13.38
N CYS A 539 -2.98 12.56 -13.85
CA CYS A 539 -2.20 12.99 -15.01
C CYS A 539 -0.71 13.10 -14.68
N ILE A 540 0.12 12.44 -15.47
CA ILE A 540 1.56 12.69 -15.54
C ILE A 540 1.90 13.16 -16.95
N ALA A 541 2.95 13.99 -17.10
CA ALA A 541 3.46 14.37 -18.39
C ALA A 541 4.74 13.59 -18.71
N MET A 542 4.81 13.04 -19.91
CA MET A 542 6.03 12.47 -20.46
C MET A 542 6.59 13.43 -21.53
N GLU A 543 7.87 13.73 -21.41
CA GLU A 543 8.61 14.57 -22.37
C GLU A 543 9.37 13.68 -23.35
N ASP A 544 9.25 13.96 -24.65
CA ASP A 544 10.03 13.28 -25.68
C ASP A 544 11.44 13.89 -25.80
N THR A 545 12.29 13.32 -26.64
CA THR A 545 13.66 13.78 -26.87
C THR A 545 13.76 15.20 -27.44
N ASN A 546 12.65 15.75 -27.93
CA ASN A 546 12.57 17.10 -28.50
C ASN A 546 11.96 18.12 -27.52
N GLY A 547 11.66 17.71 -26.29
CA GLY A 547 11.02 18.54 -25.27
C GLY A 547 9.50 18.66 -25.42
N ASN A 548 8.87 17.92 -26.34
CA ASN A 548 7.40 17.91 -26.44
C ASN A 548 6.79 17.00 -25.37
N ARG A 549 5.66 17.43 -24.82
CA ARG A 549 4.97 16.75 -23.72
C ARG A 549 3.66 16.15 -24.17
N LYS A 550 3.32 14.98 -23.61
CA LYS A 550 2.00 14.38 -23.71
C LYS A 550 1.51 13.91 -22.36
N LEU A 551 0.21 13.86 -22.18
CA LEU A 551 -0.41 13.25 -20.99
C LEU A 551 -0.27 11.73 -21.03
N MET A 552 -0.04 11.17 -19.85
CA MET A 552 -0.04 9.73 -19.64
C MET A 552 -0.67 9.39 -18.31
N LYS A 553 -1.30 8.24 -18.25
CA LYS A 553 -1.59 7.54 -17.00
C LYS A 553 -0.41 6.65 -16.67
N LYS A 554 0.02 6.63 -15.41
CA LYS A 554 1.12 5.74 -15.03
C LYS A 554 0.67 4.29 -14.90
N ARG A 555 -0.57 4.06 -14.50
CA ARG A 555 -1.15 2.74 -14.32
C ARG A 555 -2.40 2.60 -15.15
N TYR A 556 -2.62 1.40 -15.63
CA TYR A 556 -3.80 1.07 -16.41
C TYR A 556 -5.13 1.35 -15.67
N GLU A 557 -5.10 1.16 -14.34
CA GLU A 557 -6.28 1.39 -13.48
C GLU A 557 -6.59 2.87 -13.23
N GLN A 558 -5.61 3.77 -13.43
CA GLN A 558 -5.79 5.22 -13.29
C GLN A 558 -6.43 5.80 -14.54
N LYS A 559 -7.49 6.57 -14.36
CA LYS A 559 -8.25 7.15 -15.46
C LYS A 559 -7.88 8.63 -15.61
N ILE A 560 -7.54 9.02 -16.83
CA ILE A 560 -7.25 10.41 -17.24
C ILE A 560 -8.12 10.82 -18.42
N ASP A 561 -9.02 9.94 -18.85
CA ASP A 561 -9.75 10.03 -20.11
C ASP A 561 -10.59 11.32 -20.20
N ALA A 562 -11.15 11.80 -19.08
CA ALA A 562 -11.84 13.09 -19.03
C ALA A 562 -10.92 14.29 -19.30
N VAL A 563 -9.63 14.21 -18.91
CA VAL A 563 -8.64 15.25 -19.22
C VAL A 563 -8.16 15.14 -20.66
N SER A 564 -8.02 13.93 -21.20
CA SER A 564 -7.77 13.72 -22.64
C SER A 564 -8.89 14.35 -23.48
N ALA A 565 -10.13 14.04 -23.14
CA ALA A 565 -11.30 14.65 -23.78
C ALA A 565 -11.34 16.19 -23.62
N MET A 566 -10.94 16.72 -22.45
CA MET A 566 -10.82 18.18 -22.26
C MET A 566 -9.77 18.79 -23.19
N MET A 567 -8.66 18.08 -23.41
CA MET A 567 -7.63 18.51 -24.36
C MET A 567 -8.16 18.53 -25.81
N ASP A 568 -8.91 17.49 -26.19
CA ASP A 568 -9.53 17.41 -27.53
C ASP A 568 -10.54 18.54 -27.73
N ALA A 569 -11.34 18.87 -26.71
CA ALA A 569 -12.24 20.02 -26.74
C ALA A 569 -11.49 21.34 -26.90
N TYR A 570 -10.38 21.50 -26.14
CA TYR A 570 -9.57 22.71 -26.20
C TYR A 570 -8.90 22.90 -27.57
N ILE A 571 -8.40 21.84 -28.18
CA ILE A 571 -7.82 21.86 -29.53
C ILE A 571 -8.89 22.21 -30.57
N ALA A 572 -10.09 21.63 -30.48
CA ALA A 572 -11.20 21.95 -31.36
C ALA A 572 -11.62 23.41 -31.23
N TYR A 573 -11.72 23.93 -30.00
CA TYR A 573 -12.00 25.35 -29.72
C TYR A 573 -10.95 26.26 -30.39
N LYS A 574 -9.66 25.97 -30.20
CA LYS A 574 -8.56 26.76 -30.77
C LYS A 574 -8.55 26.77 -32.32
N ARG A 575 -9.05 25.71 -32.94
CA ARG A 575 -9.12 25.60 -34.41
C ARG A 575 -10.38 26.23 -35.02
N ASN A 576 -11.41 26.47 -34.19
CA ASN A 576 -12.69 27.03 -34.61
C ASN A 576 -13.07 28.29 -33.80
N PRO A 577 -12.21 29.33 -33.72
CA PRO A 577 -12.49 30.50 -32.90
C PRO A 577 -13.71 31.27 -33.39
N GLU A 578 -13.95 31.30 -34.70
CA GLU A 578 -15.09 31.99 -35.34
C GLU A 578 -16.48 31.44 -34.87
N ALA A 579 -16.52 30.18 -34.43
CA ALA A 579 -17.76 29.58 -33.93
C ALA A 579 -18.20 30.14 -32.57
N PHE A 580 -17.33 30.89 -31.89
CA PHE A 580 -17.57 31.43 -30.54
C PHE A 580 -17.61 32.98 -30.50
N GLU A 581 -17.42 33.65 -31.66
CA GLU A 581 -17.65 35.09 -31.84
C GLU A 581 -19.13 35.34 -32.07
#